data_21725e36fdeaa2b38f78d505093126b4
#
_entry.id   21725e36fdeaa2b38f78d505093126b4
#
_cell.length_a   1.000
_cell.length_b   1.000
_cell.length_c   1.000
_cell.angle_alpha   90.00
_cell.angle_beta   90.00
_cell.angle_gamma   90.00
#
_symmetry.space_group_name_H-M   'P 1'
#
loop_
_entity.id
_entity.type
_entity.pdbx_description
1 polymer ?
#
loop_
_entity_poly.entity_id
_entity_poly.type
_entity_poly.pdbx_seq_one_letter_code
_entity_poly.pdbx_strand_id
1 'polypeptide(L)'
;MLYKIAHFLRDQMPWLWDLVDNVNSFLFRIRYGDKLDLVENVICSKDYFKCMSSDNFYVVPIRSVNSDDLVEFFACQPTESFRFFKPHGFDIKSIKKLQKDRAFLGYVVKDITKDKIAGYCFNRSFFHGKGFRGRMVDINYRGKGLGTTMNLLLNKVGFGIGLRLFETVSKDNVASYRS
;
A
#
# COMPACT_ATOMS: atom_id res chain seq x y z
N MET A 1 -17.97 10.48 -18.97
CA MET A 1 -17.36 11.81 -19.17
C MET A 1 -16.20 12.07 -18.19
N LEU A 2 -16.41 12.05 -16.88
CA LEU A 2 -15.37 12.28 -15.85
C LEU A 2 -14.12 11.36 -15.97
N TYR A 3 -14.32 10.07 -16.29
CA TYR A 3 -13.22 9.13 -16.48
C TYR A 3 -12.27 9.53 -17.65
N LYS A 4 -12.83 9.95 -18.77
CA LYS A 4 -12.06 10.42 -19.94
C LYS A 4 -11.28 11.72 -19.61
N ILE A 5 -11.90 12.62 -18.83
CA ILE A 5 -11.23 13.86 -18.39
C ILE A 5 -10.08 13.53 -17.44
N ALA A 6 -10.27 12.61 -16.50
CA ALA A 6 -9.22 12.19 -15.56
C ALA A 6 -8.02 11.57 -16.29
N HIS A 7 -8.25 10.70 -17.29
CA HIS A 7 -7.18 10.16 -18.13
C HIS A 7 -6.48 11.22 -18.96
N PHE A 8 -7.22 12.12 -19.58
CA PHE A 8 -6.65 13.23 -20.35
C PHE A 8 -5.75 14.12 -19.48
N LEU A 9 -6.22 14.50 -18.30
CA LEU A 9 -5.43 15.32 -17.37
C LEU A 9 -4.16 14.59 -16.92
N ARG A 10 -4.25 13.31 -16.58
CA ARG A 10 -3.09 12.51 -16.17
C ARG A 10 -2.05 12.40 -17.28
N ASP A 11 -2.48 12.17 -18.51
CA ASP A 11 -1.59 11.82 -19.62
C ASP A 11 -1.05 13.06 -20.36
N GLN A 12 -1.82 14.17 -20.40
CA GLN A 12 -1.46 15.40 -21.12
C GLN A 12 -0.98 16.53 -20.20
N MET A 13 -1.37 16.51 -18.92
CA MET A 13 -1.04 17.57 -17.96
C MET A 13 -0.54 16.97 -16.63
N PRO A 14 0.62 16.30 -16.61
CA PRO A 14 1.13 15.60 -15.41
C PRO A 14 1.28 16.53 -14.20
N TRP A 15 1.68 17.79 -14.41
CA TRP A 15 1.83 18.77 -13.34
C TRP A 15 0.50 19.10 -12.63
N LEU A 16 -0.60 19.13 -13.40
CA LEU A 16 -1.93 19.37 -12.82
C LEU A 16 -2.40 18.14 -12.02
N TRP A 17 -2.06 16.95 -12.49
CA TRP A 17 -2.31 15.72 -11.75
C TRP A 17 -1.52 15.68 -10.44
N ASP A 18 -0.26 16.09 -10.47
CA ASP A 18 0.57 16.23 -9.26
C ASP A 18 -0.01 17.25 -8.27
N LEU A 19 -0.58 18.35 -8.76
CA LEU A 19 -1.27 19.31 -7.92
C LEU A 19 -2.51 18.71 -7.24
N VAL A 20 -3.33 17.95 -7.98
CA VAL A 20 -4.52 17.26 -7.43
C VAL A 20 -4.11 16.24 -6.36
N ASP A 21 -3.06 15.45 -6.60
CA ASP A 21 -2.52 14.49 -5.62
C ASP A 21 -2.03 15.23 -4.36
N ASN A 22 -1.31 16.34 -4.50
CA ASN A 22 -0.81 17.13 -3.37
C ASN A 22 -1.95 17.74 -2.54
N VAL A 23 -2.97 18.28 -3.20
CA VAL A 23 -4.17 18.81 -2.51
C VAL A 23 -4.90 17.68 -1.78
N ASN A 24 -5.08 16.53 -2.43
CA ASN A 24 -5.67 15.35 -1.78
C ASN A 24 -4.87 14.93 -0.55
N SER A 25 -3.55 14.83 -0.67
CA SER A 25 -2.64 14.45 0.42
C SER A 25 -2.73 15.41 1.60
N PHE A 26 -2.75 16.72 1.34
CA PHE A 26 -2.89 17.76 2.34
C PHE A 26 -4.24 17.68 3.07
N LEU A 27 -5.34 17.65 2.33
CA LEU A 27 -6.69 17.55 2.90
C LEU A 27 -6.89 16.23 3.67
N PHE A 28 -6.32 15.14 3.16
CA PHE A 28 -6.33 13.84 3.83
C PHE A 28 -5.62 13.92 5.18
N ARG A 29 -4.44 14.54 5.25
CA ARG A 29 -3.70 14.71 6.49
C ARG A 29 -4.48 15.53 7.53
N ILE A 30 -5.14 16.61 7.12
CA ILE A 30 -5.98 17.41 8.03
C ILE A 30 -7.13 16.58 8.59
N ARG A 31 -7.80 15.80 7.73
CA ARG A 31 -9.02 15.10 8.12
C ARG A 31 -8.76 13.82 8.92
N TYR A 32 -7.71 13.09 8.60
CA TYR A 32 -7.47 11.73 9.09
C TYR A 32 -6.17 11.56 9.87
N GLY A 33 -5.29 12.56 9.87
CA GLY A 33 -3.94 12.43 10.39
C GLY A 33 -3.86 11.91 11.81
N ASP A 34 -4.58 12.53 12.72
CA ASP A 34 -4.53 12.15 14.15
C ASP A 34 -5.03 10.72 14.37
N LYS A 35 -6.13 10.33 13.68
CA LYS A 35 -6.66 8.96 13.75
C LYS A 35 -5.68 7.96 13.14
N LEU A 36 -5.02 8.34 12.05
CA LEU A 36 -4.02 7.50 11.40
C LEU A 36 -2.82 7.26 12.32
N ASP A 37 -2.29 8.30 12.93
CA ASP A 37 -1.16 8.19 13.84
C ASP A 37 -1.48 7.25 15.03
N LEU A 38 -2.70 7.32 15.58
CA LEU A 38 -3.17 6.40 16.63
C LEU A 38 -3.23 4.93 16.13
N VAL A 39 -3.81 4.72 14.95
CA VAL A 39 -3.94 3.37 14.39
C VAL A 39 -2.57 2.80 14.03
N GLU A 40 -1.67 3.61 13.46
CA GLU A 40 -0.32 3.18 13.08
C GLU A 40 0.53 2.80 14.30
N ASN A 41 0.41 3.52 15.41
CA ASN A 41 1.09 3.16 16.66
C ASN A 41 0.69 1.75 17.15
N VAL A 42 -0.57 1.35 16.93
CA VAL A 42 -1.05 0.00 17.28
C VAL A 42 -0.52 -1.05 16.30
N ILE A 43 -0.72 -0.85 14.99
CA ILE A 43 -0.40 -1.87 13.98
C ILE A 43 1.09 -2.09 13.77
N CYS A 44 1.91 -1.07 14.01
CA CYS A 44 3.37 -1.15 13.91
C CYS A 44 4.03 -1.61 15.22
N SER A 45 3.24 -1.88 16.27
CA SER A 45 3.78 -2.52 17.46
C SER A 45 4.19 -3.97 17.15
N LYS A 46 5.31 -4.40 17.73
CA LYS A 46 5.82 -5.78 17.53
C LYS A 46 4.79 -6.85 17.91
N ASP A 47 3.97 -6.57 18.92
CA ASP A 47 3.00 -7.52 19.44
C ASP A 47 1.76 -7.66 18.54
N TYR A 48 1.36 -6.59 17.86
CA TYR A 48 0.17 -6.64 17.00
C TYR A 48 0.31 -7.65 15.86
N PHE A 49 1.47 -7.65 15.19
CA PHE A 49 1.68 -8.53 14.04
C PHE A 49 1.93 -9.99 14.45
N LYS A 50 2.51 -10.22 15.65
CA LYS A 50 2.67 -11.55 16.23
C LYS A 50 1.33 -12.25 16.44
N CYS A 51 0.30 -11.54 16.87
CA CYS A 51 -1.03 -12.09 17.06
C CYS A 51 -1.73 -12.49 15.76
N MET A 52 -1.29 -11.95 14.61
CA MET A 52 -1.95 -12.14 13.31
C MET A 52 -1.19 -13.08 12.36
N SER A 53 0.10 -13.30 12.59
CA SER A 53 1.00 -14.08 11.75
C SER A 53 2.04 -14.80 12.61
N SER A 54 2.93 -15.57 11.98
CA SER A 54 4.06 -16.19 12.71
C SER A 54 4.95 -15.13 13.35
N ASP A 55 5.65 -15.48 14.44
CA ASP A 55 6.52 -14.61 15.25
C ASP A 55 7.69 -13.93 14.49
N ASN A 56 7.84 -14.23 13.21
CA ASN A 56 9.00 -13.84 12.41
C ASN A 56 8.78 -12.58 11.56
N PHE A 57 7.62 -11.93 11.65
CA PHE A 57 7.32 -10.76 10.82
C PHE A 57 6.96 -9.54 11.66
N TYR A 58 7.24 -8.36 11.10
CA TYR A 58 6.78 -7.09 11.64
C TYR A 58 6.42 -6.12 10.51
N VAL A 59 5.65 -5.09 10.84
CA VAL A 59 5.15 -4.09 9.89
C VAL A 59 5.79 -2.75 10.14
N VAL A 60 6.17 -2.08 9.06
CA VAL A 60 6.60 -0.68 9.09
C VAL A 60 5.90 0.12 8.01
N PRO A 61 5.60 1.41 8.24
CA PRO A 61 5.10 2.30 7.21
C PRO A 61 6.15 2.44 6.09
N ILE A 62 5.69 2.53 4.84
CA ILE A 62 6.57 2.71 3.67
C ILE A 62 7.54 3.90 3.83
N ARG A 63 7.11 4.95 4.51
CA ARG A 63 7.91 6.16 4.76
C ARG A 63 9.13 5.94 5.66
N SER A 64 9.16 4.83 6.41
CA SER A 64 10.26 4.44 7.29
C SER A 64 11.26 3.47 6.65
N VAL A 65 11.00 3.05 5.40
CA VAL A 65 11.84 2.10 4.66
C VAL A 65 12.74 2.86 3.70
N ASN A 66 13.98 2.37 3.50
CA ASN A 66 14.85 2.92 2.46
C ASN A 66 14.19 2.73 1.08
N SER A 67 14.19 3.77 0.26
CA SER A 67 13.60 3.71 -1.08
C SER A 67 14.29 2.68 -1.98
N ASP A 68 15.60 2.49 -1.81
CA ASP A 68 16.38 1.54 -2.61
C ASP A 68 15.99 0.09 -2.27
N ASP A 69 15.74 -0.23 -0.98
CA ASP A 69 15.25 -1.56 -0.56
C ASP A 69 13.89 -1.90 -1.21
N LEU A 70 13.02 -0.88 -1.36
CA LEU A 70 11.73 -1.06 -2.02
C LEU A 70 11.88 -1.27 -3.53
N VAL A 71 12.76 -0.53 -4.17
CA VAL A 71 13.06 -0.72 -5.61
C VAL A 71 13.63 -2.13 -5.83
N GLU A 72 14.58 -2.55 -5.00
CA GLU A 72 15.15 -3.90 -5.06
C GLU A 72 14.09 -4.97 -4.83
N PHE A 73 13.21 -4.80 -3.83
CA PHE A 73 12.10 -5.71 -3.59
C PHE A 73 11.25 -5.93 -4.84
N PHE A 74 10.87 -4.85 -5.54
CA PHE A 74 10.08 -4.96 -6.77
C PHE A 74 10.89 -5.56 -7.91
N ALA A 75 12.16 -5.19 -8.07
CA ALA A 75 13.04 -5.72 -9.12
C ALA A 75 13.28 -7.24 -9.01
N CYS A 76 13.29 -7.77 -7.78
CA CYS A 76 13.45 -9.20 -7.51
C CYS A 76 12.19 -10.03 -7.76
N GLN A 77 11.01 -9.41 -8.01
CA GLN A 77 9.79 -10.16 -8.26
C GLN A 77 9.72 -10.68 -9.70
N PRO A 78 9.18 -11.91 -9.93
CA PRO A 78 8.96 -12.42 -11.26
C PRO A 78 8.02 -11.50 -12.07
N THR A 79 8.24 -11.44 -13.39
CA THR A 79 7.44 -10.60 -14.31
C THR A 79 5.94 -10.92 -14.21
N GLU A 80 5.57 -12.16 -13.97
CA GLU A 80 4.19 -12.62 -13.81
C GLU A 80 3.49 -11.97 -12.60
N SER A 81 4.25 -11.60 -11.57
CA SER A 81 3.71 -10.88 -10.39
C SER A 81 3.10 -9.53 -10.76
N PHE A 82 3.60 -8.93 -11.85
CA PHE A 82 3.14 -7.63 -12.33
C PHE A 82 2.00 -7.71 -13.34
N ARG A 83 1.59 -8.92 -13.76
CA ARG A 83 0.48 -9.10 -14.71
C ARG A 83 -0.80 -8.40 -14.23
N PHE A 84 -1.09 -8.48 -12.94
CA PHE A 84 -2.28 -7.90 -12.31
C PHE A 84 -1.97 -6.80 -11.30
N PHE A 85 -0.70 -6.48 -11.08
CA PHE A 85 -0.26 -5.53 -10.06
C PHE A 85 0.59 -4.41 -10.66
N LYS A 86 -0.07 -3.34 -11.09
CA LYS A 86 0.58 -2.13 -11.63
C LYS A 86 -0.04 -0.87 -11.00
N PRO A 87 0.00 -0.73 -9.66
CA PRO A 87 -0.67 0.39 -8.97
C PRO A 87 0.05 1.72 -9.15
N HIS A 88 1.36 1.70 -9.40
CA HIS A 88 2.25 2.85 -9.51
C HIS A 88 3.56 2.46 -10.21
N GLY A 89 4.45 3.43 -10.48
CA GLY A 89 5.83 3.15 -10.92
C GLY A 89 6.66 2.53 -9.79
N PHE A 90 7.62 1.70 -10.15
CA PHE A 90 8.50 0.99 -9.22
C PHE A 90 9.93 1.54 -9.19
N ASP A 91 10.17 2.62 -9.92
CA ASP A 91 11.43 3.37 -9.92
C ASP A 91 11.59 4.22 -8.65
N ILE A 92 12.82 4.62 -8.37
CA ILE A 92 13.19 5.39 -7.18
C ILE A 92 12.41 6.71 -7.03
N LYS A 93 12.12 7.40 -8.15
CA LYS A 93 11.38 8.66 -8.15
C LYS A 93 9.92 8.43 -7.75
N SER A 94 9.30 7.41 -8.32
CA SER A 94 7.92 7.00 -8.00
C SER A 94 7.79 6.58 -6.55
N ILE A 95 8.71 5.76 -6.03
CA ILE A 95 8.71 5.32 -4.64
C ILE A 95 8.87 6.51 -3.68
N LYS A 96 9.84 7.40 -3.92
CA LYS A 96 10.02 8.62 -3.10
C LYS A 96 8.79 9.53 -3.10
N LYS A 97 8.06 9.61 -4.23
CA LYS A 97 6.79 10.34 -4.31
C LYS A 97 5.74 9.71 -3.39
N LEU A 98 5.57 8.39 -3.43
CA LEU A 98 4.61 7.66 -2.58
C LEU A 98 4.94 7.79 -1.09
N GLN A 99 6.22 7.76 -0.71
CA GLN A 99 6.66 7.92 0.68
C GLN A 99 6.31 9.31 1.26
N LYS A 100 6.22 10.33 0.41
CA LYS A 100 5.83 11.70 0.80
C LYS A 100 4.31 11.91 0.84
N ASP A 101 3.56 11.11 0.09
CA ASP A 101 2.11 11.24 0.00
C ASP A 101 1.43 10.73 1.29
N ARG A 102 0.76 11.64 2.01
CA ARG A 102 0.05 11.33 3.26
C ARG A 102 -1.25 10.58 3.06
N ALA A 103 -1.80 10.58 1.84
CA ALA A 103 -2.98 9.81 1.46
C ALA A 103 -2.64 8.41 0.94
N PHE A 104 -1.35 8.12 0.73
CA PHE A 104 -0.87 6.80 0.37
C PHE A 104 -0.41 6.04 1.62
N LEU A 105 -1.30 5.22 2.18
CA LEU A 105 -1.06 4.46 3.40
C LEU A 105 -0.39 3.13 3.03
N GLY A 106 0.91 3.19 2.74
CA GLY A 106 1.72 2.04 2.36
C GLY A 106 2.42 1.40 3.55
N TYR A 107 2.46 0.07 3.57
CA TYR A 107 3.12 -0.72 4.61
C TYR A 107 3.98 -1.82 3.99
N VAL A 108 5.06 -2.10 4.68
CA VAL A 108 6.02 -3.16 4.33
C VAL A 108 6.02 -4.17 5.47
N VAL A 109 5.90 -5.45 5.11
CA VAL A 109 6.08 -6.57 6.02
C VAL A 109 7.52 -7.05 5.88
N LYS A 110 8.29 -7.02 6.96
CA LYS A 110 9.69 -7.48 7.00
C LYS A 110 9.81 -8.78 7.78
N ASP A 111 10.68 -9.66 7.29
CA ASP A 111 11.12 -10.87 8.00
C ASP A 111 12.22 -10.47 8.99
N ILE A 112 12.00 -10.72 10.28
CA ILE A 112 12.94 -10.38 11.37
C ILE A 112 14.26 -11.14 11.23
N THR A 113 14.19 -12.39 10.77
CA THR A 113 15.38 -13.29 10.73
C THR A 113 16.30 -12.99 9.56
N LYS A 114 15.74 -12.48 8.45
CA LYS A 114 16.48 -12.26 7.20
C LYS A 114 16.69 -10.78 6.89
N ASP A 115 16.05 -9.89 7.65
CA ASP A 115 15.94 -8.44 7.36
C ASP A 115 15.50 -8.13 5.92
N LYS A 116 14.63 -8.97 5.37
CA LYS A 116 14.12 -8.84 3.99
C LYS A 116 12.66 -8.44 3.99
N ILE A 117 12.26 -7.76 2.91
CA ILE A 117 10.86 -7.45 2.65
C ILE A 117 10.16 -8.73 2.19
N ALA A 118 9.18 -9.19 2.97
CA ALA A 118 8.35 -10.34 2.68
C ALA A 118 7.05 -9.97 1.96
N GLY A 119 6.61 -8.71 2.08
CA GLY A 119 5.40 -8.23 1.44
C GLY A 119 5.26 -6.71 1.47
N TYR A 120 4.45 -6.22 0.56
CA TYR A 120 4.10 -4.82 0.38
C TYR A 120 2.60 -4.67 0.21
N CYS A 121 1.98 -3.75 0.92
CA CYS A 121 0.56 -3.46 0.79
C CYS A 121 0.25 -1.98 1.03
N PHE A 122 -0.90 -1.52 0.53
CA PHE A 122 -1.29 -0.12 0.65
C PHE A 122 -2.80 0.09 0.57
N ASN A 123 -3.25 1.21 1.14
CA ASN A 123 -4.51 1.88 0.83
C ASN A 123 -4.19 3.22 0.16
N ARG A 124 -4.45 3.37 -1.15
CA ARG A 124 -4.46 4.68 -1.81
C ARG A 124 -5.76 5.37 -1.46
N SER A 125 -5.66 6.41 -0.65
CA SER A 125 -6.80 7.01 0.02
C SER A 125 -7.11 8.40 -0.52
N PHE A 126 -8.35 8.83 -0.31
CA PHE A 126 -8.82 10.13 -0.75
C PHE A 126 -9.49 10.85 0.41
N PHE A 127 -9.34 12.18 0.46
CA PHE A 127 -9.87 13.01 1.53
C PHE A 127 -11.39 12.87 1.72
N HIS A 128 -12.13 12.48 0.67
CA HIS A 128 -13.58 12.23 0.74
C HIS A 128 -13.95 10.85 1.33
N GLY A 129 -12.98 10.08 1.86
CA GLY A 129 -13.24 8.86 2.64
C GLY A 129 -13.28 7.56 1.83
N LYS A 130 -12.71 7.52 0.64
CA LYS A 130 -12.51 6.29 -0.13
C LYS A 130 -11.06 5.86 -0.07
N GLY A 131 -10.81 4.53 -0.07
CA GLY A 131 -9.49 3.96 -0.19
C GLY A 131 -9.51 2.77 -1.16
N PHE A 132 -8.51 2.71 -2.04
CA PHE A 132 -8.29 1.58 -2.95
C PHE A 132 -7.06 0.83 -2.48
N ARG A 133 -7.21 -0.48 -2.24
CA ARG A 133 -6.15 -1.30 -1.69
C ARG A 133 -5.46 -2.16 -2.74
N GLY A 134 -4.19 -2.45 -2.48
CA GLY A 134 -3.41 -3.41 -3.22
C GLY A 134 -2.36 -4.05 -2.34
N ARG A 135 -1.90 -5.26 -2.74
CA ARG A 135 -0.88 -5.99 -2.02
C ARG A 135 -0.06 -6.87 -2.94
N MET A 136 1.19 -7.10 -2.56
CA MET A 136 2.11 -8.04 -3.20
C MET A 136 2.84 -8.82 -2.11
N VAL A 137 2.85 -10.14 -2.22
CA VAL A 137 3.67 -11.04 -1.39
C VAL A 137 4.87 -11.47 -2.21
N ASP A 138 6.07 -11.37 -1.64
CA ASP A 138 7.29 -11.89 -2.25
C ASP A 138 7.13 -13.37 -2.58
N ILE A 139 7.69 -13.78 -3.72
CA ILE A 139 7.53 -15.14 -4.26
C ILE A 139 7.93 -16.23 -3.25
N ASN A 140 8.97 -15.98 -2.43
CA ASN A 140 9.50 -16.92 -1.46
C ASN A 140 8.66 -17.01 -0.16
N TYR A 141 7.70 -16.09 0.01
CA TYR A 141 6.84 -16.01 1.19
C TYR A 141 5.37 -16.34 0.89
N ARG A 142 5.05 -16.74 -0.35
CA ARG A 142 3.69 -17.14 -0.74
C ARG A 142 3.25 -18.44 -0.06
N GLY A 143 1.94 -18.65 0.03
CA GLY A 143 1.37 -19.86 0.64
C GLY A 143 1.40 -19.92 2.17
N LYS A 144 1.91 -18.88 2.85
CA LYS A 144 2.05 -18.81 4.31
C LYS A 144 1.02 -17.91 5.00
N GLY A 145 -0.09 -17.59 4.34
CA GLY A 145 -1.15 -16.73 4.89
C GLY A 145 -0.84 -15.22 4.92
N LEU A 146 0.37 -14.79 4.49
CA LEU A 146 0.81 -13.40 4.58
C LEU A 146 -0.10 -12.43 3.81
N GLY A 147 -0.65 -12.85 2.66
CA GLY A 147 -1.60 -12.05 1.88
C GLY A 147 -2.89 -11.75 2.65
N THR A 148 -3.42 -12.74 3.37
CA THR A 148 -4.60 -12.59 4.24
C THR A 148 -4.29 -11.66 5.41
N THR A 149 -3.14 -11.84 6.04
CA THR A 149 -2.70 -10.96 7.15
C THR A 149 -2.58 -9.50 6.70
N MET A 150 -2.00 -9.25 5.51
CA MET A 150 -1.93 -7.90 4.94
C MET A 150 -3.31 -7.32 4.62
N ASN A 151 -4.28 -8.13 4.21
CA ASN A 151 -5.67 -7.68 4.04
C ASN A 151 -6.29 -7.22 5.36
N LEU A 152 -6.13 -8.01 6.42
CA LEU A 152 -6.62 -7.66 7.75
C LEU A 152 -5.96 -6.38 8.27
N LEU A 153 -4.65 -6.20 8.04
CA LEU A 153 -3.92 -4.98 8.33
C LEU A 153 -4.54 -3.77 7.61
N LEU A 154 -4.74 -3.87 6.29
CA LEU A 154 -5.32 -2.79 5.49
C LEU A 154 -6.75 -2.45 5.91
N ASN A 155 -7.54 -3.47 6.28
CA ASN A 155 -8.88 -3.28 6.83
C ASN A 155 -8.81 -2.53 8.17
N LYS A 156 -7.92 -2.94 9.08
CA LYS A 156 -7.74 -2.29 10.39
C LYS A 156 -7.37 -0.82 10.24
N VAL A 157 -6.43 -0.51 9.34
CA VAL A 157 -6.03 0.87 9.05
C VAL A 157 -7.20 1.65 8.45
N GLY A 158 -7.78 1.17 7.35
CA GLY A 158 -8.80 1.91 6.63
C GLY A 158 -10.08 2.12 7.44
N PHE A 159 -10.62 1.08 8.05
CA PHE A 159 -11.83 1.19 8.89
C PHE A 159 -11.54 1.95 10.19
N GLY A 160 -10.35 1.78 10.77
CA GLY A 160 -9.95 2.49 11.98
C GLY A 160 -9.97 4.01 11.84
N ILE A 161 -9.69 4.53 10.65
CA ILE A 161 -9.78 5.97 10.35
C ILE A 161 -11.09 6.38 9.66
N GLY A 162 -11.99 5.42 9.37
CA GLY A 162 -13.33 5.67 8.80
C GLY A 162 -13.37 5.72 7.26
N LEU A 163 -12.45 5.01 6.57
CA LEU A 163 -12.50 4.89 5.11
C LEU A 163 -13.45 3.78 4.66
N ARG A 164 -14.05 3.98 3.48
CA ARG A 164 -14.66 2.92 2.69
C ARG A 164 -13.60 2.34 1.75
N LEU A 165 -13.32 1.04 1.92
CA LEU A 165 -12.28 0.36 1.16
C LEU A 165 -12.85 -0.34 -0.07
N PHE A 166 -12.11 -0.27 -1.15
CA PHE A 166 -12.40 -0.89 -2.43
C PHE A 166 -11.18 -1.66 -2.93
N GLU A 167 -11.44 -2.74 -3.63
CA GLU A 167 -10.41 -3.50 -4.33
C GLU A 167 -10.92 -3.85 -5.73
N THR A 168 -10.06 -3.73 -6.73
CA THR A 168 -10.34 -4.20 -8.08
C THR A 168 -9.51 -5.44 -8.34
N VAL A 169 -10.18 -6.56 -8.56
CA VAL A 169 -9.52 -7.85 -8.82
C VAL A 169 -9.96 -8.35 -10.20
N SER A 170 -8.99 -8.72 -11.04
CA SER A 170 -9.30 -9.41 -12.29
C SER A 170 -9.89 -10.79 -11.98
N LYS A 171 -10.89 -11.22 -12.75
CA LYS A 171 -11.47 -12.57 -12.63
C LYS A 171 -10.43 -13.66 -12.86
N ASP A 172 -9.39 -13.37 -13.66
CA ASP A 172 -8.30 -14.30 -13.95
C ASP A 172 -7.28 -14.39 -12.80
N ASN A 173 -7.34 -13.48 -11.83
CA ASN A 173 -6.47 -13.50 -10.66
C ASN A 173 -7.13 -14.31 -9.52
N VAL A 174 -7.19 -15.63 -9.72
CA VAL A 174 -7.85 -16.57 -8.80
C VAL A 174 -7.29 -16.47 -7.38
N ALA A 175 -5.97 -16.25 -7.21
CA ALA A 175 -5.33 -16.13 -5.89
C ALA A 175 -5.84 -14.91 -5.10
N SER A 176 -5.99 -13.76 -5.76
CA SER A 176 -6.54 -12.56 -5.11
C SER A 176 -8.05 -12.62 -4.93
N TYR A 177 -8.76 -13.34 -5.82
CA TYR A 177 -10.22 -13.47 -5.73
C TYR A 177 -10.66 -14.32 -4.54
N ARG A 178 -9.81 -15.30 -4.13
CA ARG A 178 -10.11 -16.23 -3.01
C ARG A 178 -9.59 -15.74 -1.65
N SER A 179 -8.83 -14.66 -1.60
CA SER A 179 -8.25 -14.10 -0.37
C SER A 179 -8.99 -12.87 0.12
#